data_d2f699f6b837f6d4173483276d1afc8b
#
_entry.id   d2f699f6b837f6d4173483276d1afc8b
#
_cell.length_a   1.000
_cell.length_b   1.000
_cell.length_c   1.000
_cell.angle_alpha   90.00
_cell.angle_beta   90.00
_cell.angle_gamma   90.00
#
_symmetry.space_group_name_H-M   'P 1'
#
loop_
_entity.id
_entity.type
_entity.pdbx_description
1 polymer ?
#
loop_
_entity_poly.entity_id
_entity_poly.type
_entity_poly.pdbx_seq_one_letter_code
_entity_poly.pdbx_strand_id
1 'polypeptide(L)'
;MCTAATYQTKDFYMGRTLDYEFSYGEKITVMPRNYPLELRHGGSMPSHYAIIGMAHIADDYPLYYDAVNEMGLGIAGLNFVGNAIYSNVKDGCRNVAQYEFIPWLLGQCGTLAEARDLISCMNLVGTPYSDTLPTAQLHWIIADKSGAITVESVADGLKVYENPVGVLTNNPPFDKQMFALNNYMKLSPRQPENLFSSKLELNAYSRGMGALGLPGDLSSASRFARVAFTKLNSISSSSEEDSVGQFFHILGSVDQQRGCCEVSDGKYEITIYTSCCNASRGIYYYTTYTNHQITAVDMHREDLEGSRLICYPMLDKEEFRQQN
;
A
#
# COMPACT_ATOMS: atom_id res chain seq x y z
N MET A 1 5.32 4.67 -9.71
CA MET A 1 5.03 3.23 -9.37
C MET A 1 4.75 3.11 -7.88
N CYS A 2 4.45 1.94 -7.35
CA CYS A 2 4.11 1.78 -5.93
C CYS A 2 4.25 0.31 -5.53
N THR A 3 4.45 0.07 -4.23
CA THR A 3 4.46 -1.28 -3.65
C THR A 3 3.75 -1.24 -2.31
N ALA A 4 2.75 -2.07 -2.08
CA ALA A 4 2.10 -2.23 -0.78
C ALA A 4 2.35 -3.62 -0.23
N ALA A 5 2.43 -3.73 1.08
CA ALA A 5 2.62 -4.99 1.78
C ALA A 5 1.84 -5.02 3.10
N THR A 6 1.58 -6.23 3.57
CA THR A 6 1.12 -6.52 4.92
C THR A 6 2.20 -7.26 5.69
N TYR A 7 2.18 -7.20 7.01
CA TYR A 7 3.07 -7.98 7.86
C TYR A 7 2.35 -8.32 9.17
N GLN A 8 2.47 -9.56 9.63
CA GLN A 8 1.81 -10.02 10.83
C GLN A 8 2.84 -10.54 11.82
N THR A 9 2.83 -9.98 13.02
CA THR A 9 3.55 -10.49 14.18
C THR A 9 2.55 -10.66 15.33
N LYS A 10 2.75 -10.05 16.49
CA LYS A 10 1.72 -9.90 17.50
C LYS A 10 0.60 -8.97 17.02
N ASP A 11 1.00 -7.85 16.39
CA ASP A 11 0.09 -6.88 15.79
C ASP A 11 0.06 -7.05 14.26
N PHE A 12 -0.93 -6.46 13.62
CA PHE A 12 -1.06 -6.44 12.17
C PHE A 12 -0.57 -5.10 11.62
N TYR A 13 0.28 -5.17 10.60
CA TYR A 13 0.89 -4.01 9.95
C TYR A 13 0.54 -4.00 8.47
N MET A 14 0.31 -2.80 7.93
CA MET A 14 0.11 -2.56 6.51
C MET A 14 0.72 -1.21 6.14
N GLY A 15 1.26 -1.12 4.93
CA GLY A 15 1.82 0.13 4.41
C GLY A 15 2.29 -0.01 2.98
N ARG A 16 2.91 1.06 2.47
CA ARG A 16 3.31 1.13 1.06
C ARG A 16 4.53 2.01 0.83
N THR A 17 5.14 1.90 -0.36
CA THR A 17 5.93 2.96 -0.98
C THR A 17 5.06 3.77 -1.92
N LEU A 18 5.18 5.11 -1.93
CA LEU A 18 4.70 5.97 -2.99
C LEU A 18 5.87 6.32 -3.89
N ASP A 19 5.90 5.74 -5.09
CA ASP A 19 6.98 5.96 -6.04
C ASP A 19 6.47 6.84 -7.18
N TYR A 20 7.02 8.06 -7.30
CA TYR A 20 6.62 9.04 -8.29
C TYR A 20 7.75 10.06 -8.55
N GLU A 21 7.62 10.88 -9.59
CA GLU A 21 8.64 11.89 -9.91
C GLU A 21 8.51 13.20 -9.12
N PHE A 22 7.39 13.42 -8.43
CA PHE A 22 7.16 14.58 -7.56
C PHE A 22 6.11 14.29 -6.49
N SER A 23 6.14 15.05 -5.39
CA SER A 23 5.14 15.01 -4.31
C SER A 23 3.97 15.93 -4.64
N TYR A 24 2.75 15.50 -4.33
CA TYR A 24 1.55 16.34 -4.37
C TYR A 24 1.32 17.11 -3.07
N GLY A 25 2.27 17.09 -2.13
CA GLY A 25 2.13 17.70 -0.81
C GLY A 25 1.29 16.85 0.15
N GLU A 26 1.55 15.56 0.13
CA GLU A 26 0.87 14.56 0.96
C GLU A 26 1.06 14.87 2.45
N LYS A 27 0.05 14.59 3.25
CA LYS A 27 0.05 14.79 4.70
C LYS A 27 -0.47 13.54 5.39
N ILE A 28 0.07 13.23 6.55
CA ILE A 28 -0.56 12.28 7.45
C ILE A 28 -1.83 12.93 7.95
N THR A 29 -2.97 12.30 7.68
CA THR A 29 -4.29 12.87 7.92
C THR A 29 -5.12 11.93 8.77
N VAL A 30 -5.57 12.44 9.92
CA VAL A 30 -6.59 11.80 10.74
C VAL A 30 -7.94 12.40 10.39
N MET A 31 -8.89 11.55 9.99
CA MET A 31 -10.29 11.90 9.75
C MET A 31 -11.10 11.38 10.94
N PRO A 32 -11.57 12.27 11.84
CA PRO A 32 -12.36 11.89 13.01
C PRO A 32 -13.75 11.36 12.63
N ARG A 33 -14.41 10.67 13.56
CA ARG A 33 -15.71 9.99 13.35
C ARG A 33 -16.84 10.88 12.84
N ASN A 34 -16.85 12.15 13.24
CA ASN A 34 -17.90 13.11 12.89
C ASN A 34 -17.47 14.12 11.80
N TYR A 35 -16.38 13.83 11.09
CA TYR A 35 -16.03 14.58 9.88
C TYR A 35 -17.07 14.27 8.79
N PRO A 36 -17.81 15.29 8.25
CA PRO A 36 -18.83 15.04 7.24
C PRO A 36 -18.16 14.69 5.89
N LEU A 37 -18.13 13.42 5.56
CA LEU A 37 -17.57 12.95 4.28
C LEU A 37 -18.65 13.08 3.20
N GLU A 38 -18.46 14.04 2.30
CA GLU A 38 -19.34 14.24 1.15
C GLU A 38 -18.93 13.32 0.00
N LEU A 39 -19.89 12.55 -0.52
CA LEU A 39 -19.67 11.59 -1.59
C LEU A 39 -20.28 12.11 -2.90
N ARG A 40 -19.56 11.95 -4.00
CA ARG A 40 -19.97 12.46 -5.32
C ARG A 40 -21.32 11.92 -5.78
N HIS A 41 -21.59 10.66 -5.47
CA HIS A 41 -22.81 9.96 -5.91
C HIS A 41 -23.63 9.40 -4.75
N GLY A 42 -23.12 9.42 -3.53
CA GLY A 42 -23.70 8.74 -2.37
C GLY A 42 -24.31 9.66 -1.31
N GLY A 43 -24.30 10.98 -1.51
CA GLY A 43 -24.69 11.95 -0.48
C GLY A 43 -23.63 12.09 0.60
N SER A 44 -24.02 12.44 1.83
CA SER A 44 -23.11 12.66 2.94
C SER A 44 -23.04 11.46 3.88
N MET A 45 -21.85 11.16 4.39
CA MET A 45 -21.61 10.27 5.54
C MET A 45 -21.25 11.14 6.76
N PRO A 46 -22.24 11.50 7.58
CA PRO A 46 -22.01 12.42 8.69
C PRO A 46 -21.27 11.79 9.87
N SER A 47 -21.22 10.46 9.94
CA SER A 47 -20.49 9.70 10.96
C SER A 47 -19.99 8.38 10.38
N HIS A 48 -18.78 8.01 10.77
CA HIS A 48 -18.06 6.84 10.26
C HIS A 48 -16.96 6.44 11.25
N TYR A 49 -16.25 5.34 11.00
CA TYR A 49 -15.03 5.02 11.76
C TYR A 49 -13.96 6.09 11.53
N ALA A 50 -13.19 6.39 12.57
CA ALA A 50 -12.02 7.26 12.43
C ALA A 50 -10.95 6.59 11.56
N ILE A 51 -10.28 7.38 10.73
CA ILE A 51 -9.31 6.91 9.74
C ILE A 51 -8.01 7.69 9.91
N ILE A 52 -6.87 6.99 9.80
CA ILE A 52 -5.55 7.61 9.67
C ILE A 52 -4.85 7.09 8.42
N GLY A 53 -4.21 7.97 7.67
CA GLY A 53 -3.47 7.60 6.47
C GLY A 53 -2.73 8.75 5.84
N MET A 54 -2.07 8.47 4.71
CA MET A 54 -1.45 9.50 3.88
C MET A 54 -2.44 9.99 2.84
N ALA A 55 -2.66 11.31 2.78
CA ALA A 55 -3.62 11.91 1.87
C ALA A 55 -3.11 13.22 1.24
N HIS A 56 -3.52 13.48 0.01
CA HIS A 56 -3.54 14.83 -0.54
C HIS A 56 -4.85 15.50 -0.14
N ILE A 57 -4.78 16.71 0.43
CA ILE A 57 -5.96 17.46 0.84
C ILE A 57 -6.33 18.45 -0.26
N ALA A 58 -7.48 18.24 -0.88
CA ALA A 58 -8.04 19.11 -1.90
C ALA A 58 -9.41 19.64 -1.42
N ASP A 59 -9.55 20.95 -1.30
CA ASP A 59 -10.81 21.60 -0.86
C ASP A 59 -11.39 20.97 0.44
N ASP A 60 -10.52 20.77 1.43
CA ASP A 60 -10.82 20.07 2.69
C ASP A 60 -11.22 18.59 2.54
N TYR A 61 -11.11 18.00 1.34
CA TYR A 61 -11.38 16.59 1.10
C TYR A 61 -10.10 15.75 1.15
N PRO A 62 -10.06 14.63 1.92
CA PRO A 62 -8.86 13.78 2.03
C PRO A 62 -8.84 12.74 0.90
N LEU A 63 -7.99 12.95 -0.10
CA LEU A 63 -7.70 12.00 -1.16
C LEU A 63 -6.62 11.03 -0.66
N TYR A 64 -7.03 9.94 0.00
CA TYR A 64 -6.10 8.98 0.60
C TYR A 64 -5.38 8.12 -0.45
N TYR A 65 -4.10 7.90 -0.24
CA TYR A 65 -3.27 6.92 -0.97
C TYR A 65 -3.26 5.56 -0.28
N ASP A 66 -3.14 5.58 1.05
CA ASP A 66 -3.25 4.44 1.95
C ASP A 66 -3.78 4.93 3.31
N ALA A 67 -4.54 4.07 3.96
CA ALA A 67 -5.11 4.39 5.27
C ALA A 67 -5.51 3.12 6.02
N VAL A 68 -5.67 3.27 7.33
CA VAL A 68 -6.32 2.29 8.20
C VAL A 68 -7.40 2.98 9.01
N ASN A 69 -8.44 2.25 9.41
CA ASN A 69 -9.40 2.74 10.37
C ASN A 69 -9.10 2.27 11.80
N GLU A 70 -9.79 2.82 12.76
CA GLU A 70 -9.66 2.50 14.19
C GLU A 70 -10.00 1.04 14.54
N MET A 71 -10.66 0.30 13.63
CA MET A 71 -11.00 -1.11 13.80
C MET A 71 -9.89 -2.05 13.29
N GLY A 72 -8.88 -1.51 12.60
CA GLY A 72 -7.73 -2.26 12.10
C GLY A 72 -7.87 -2.77 10.67
N LEU A 73 -8.89 -2.33 9.92
CA LEU A 73 -8.98 -2.55 8.48
C LEU A 73 -8.14 -1.52 7.75
N GLY A 74 -7.32 -1.96 6.79
CA GLY A 74 -6.47 -1.10 5.99
C GLY A 74 -6.70 -1.28 4.49
N ILE A 75 -6.40 -0.22 3.73
CA ILE A 75 -6.48 -0.20 2.26
C ILE A 75 -5.38 0.70 1.69
N ALA A 76 -4.78 0.28 0.57
CA ALA A 76 -3.87 1.11 -0.22
C ALA A 76 -4.27 1.05 -1.69
N GLY A 77 -4.31 2.23 -2.34
CA GLY A 77 -4.56 2.39 -3.77
C GLY A 77 -3.24 2.57 -4.52
N LEU A 78 -3.01 1.81 -5.58
CA LEU A 78 -1.81 1.83 -6.39
C LEU A 78 -2.14 2.08 -7.85
N ASN A 79 -1.23 2.71 -8.59
CA ASN A 79 -1.40 2.95 -10.02
C ASN A 79 -1.55 1.64 -10.80
N PHE A 80 -2.59 1.60 -11.67
CA PHE A 80 -2.94 0.47 -12.52
C PHE A 80 -3.20 0.93 -13.95
N VAL A 81 -2.27 1.73 -14.46
CA VAL A 81 -2.40 2.47 -15.73
C VAL A 81 -2.58 1.52 -16.91
N GLY A 82 -3.57 1.82 -17.75
CA GLY A 82 -3.90 1.04 -18.96
C GLY A 82 -4.72 -0.23 -18.68
N ASN A 83 -4.90 -0.62 -17.41
CA ASN A 83 -5.74 -1.79 -17.05
C ASN A 83 -7.01 -1.39 -16.29
N ALA A 84 -6.96 -0.29 -15.51
CA ALA A 84 -8.13 0.18 -14.78
C ALA A 84 -9.22 0.68 -15.74
N ILE A 85 -10.38 0.07 -15.67
CA ILE A 85 -11.59 0.47 -16.43
C ILE A 85 -12.75 0.52 -15.44
N TYR A 86 -13.34 1.70 -15.29
CA TYR A 86 -14.43 1.93 -14.37
C TYR A 86 -15.78 1.90 -15.08
N SER A 87 -16.82 1.57 -14.34
CA SER A 87 -18.19 1.62 -14.84
C SER A 87 -18.71 3.05 -14.95
N ASN A 88 -19.77 3.24 -15.73
CA ASN A 88 -20.61 4.44 -15.65
C ASN A 88 -21.52 4.37 -14.42
N VAL A 89 -22.05 5.51 -14.01
CA VAL A 89 -23.10 5.61 -12.98
C VAL A 89 -24.29 4.73 -13.38
N LYS A 90 -24.81 3.97 -12.44
CA LYS A 90 -25.97 3.08 -12.60
C LYS A 90 -27.08 3.47 -11.63
N ASP A 91 -28.28 3.65 -12.12
CA ASP A 91 -29.44 3.92 -11.29
C ASP A 91 -29.74 2.76 -10.34
N GLY A 92 -30.08 3.09 -9.09
CA GLY A 92 -30.37 2.09 -8.06
C GLY A 92 -29.18 1.33 -7.50
N CYS A 93 -27.95 1.65 -7.93
CA CYS A 93 -26.71 1.08 -7.40
C CYS A 93 -25.99 2.04 -6.45
N ARG A 94 -25.16 1.51 -5.57
CA ARG A 94 -24.22 2.30 -4.75
C ARG A 94 -23.04 2.70 -5.62
N ASN A 95 -23.14 3.86 -6.27
CA ASN A 95 -22.06 4.40 -7.10
C ASN A 95 -21.00 5.05 -6.22
N VAL A 96 -19.75 4.62 -6.36
CA VAL A 96 -18.59 5.11 -5.58
C VAL A 96 -17.54 5.58 -6.56
N ALA A 97 -17.14 6.85 -6.48
CA ALA A 97 -16.03 7.35 -7.29
C ALA A 97 -14.70 6.70 -6.82
N GLN A 98 -13.79 6.44 -7.74
CA GLN A 98 -12.56 5.71 -7.42
C GLN A 98 -11.70 6.41 -6.36
N TYR A 99 -11.72 7.75 -6.28
CA TYR A 99 -10.98 8.51 -5.28
C TYR A 99 -11.64 8.49 -3.89
N GLU A 100 -12.94 8.15 -3.81
CA GLU A 100 -13.70 8.01 -2.57
C GLU A 100 -13.57 6.61 -1.97
N PHE A 101 -13.11 5.63 -2.76
CA PHE A 101 -13.17 4.23 -2.38
C PHE A 101 -12.50 3.93 -1.04
N ILE A 102 -11.34 4.55 -0.76
CA ILE A 102 -10.62 4.37 0.51
C ILE A 102 -11.46 4.87 1.70
N PRO A 103 -11.81 6.17 1.80
CA PRO A 103 -12.54 6.65 2.96
C PRO A 103 -13.98 6.11 3.03
N TRP A 104 -14.62 5.84 1.89
CA TRP A 104 -15.93 5.24 1.84
C TRP A 104 -15.97 3.83 2.42
N LEU A 105 -14.99 2.99 2.09
CA LEU A 105 -14.90 1.62 2.59
C LEU A 105 -14.54 1.60 4.07
N LEU A 106 -13.45 2.29 4.43
CA LEU A 106 -12.93 2.31 5.80
C LEU A 106 -13.90 2.96 6.80
N GLY A 107 -14.69 3.90 6.34
CA GLY A 107 -15.70 4.56 7.18
C GLY A 107 -16.85 3.65 7.59
N GLN A 108 -17.11 2.55 6.85
CA GLN A 108 -18.27 1.70 7.05
C GLN A 108 -17.91 0.28 7.52
N CYS A 109 -16.72 -0.21 7.21
CA CYS A 109 -16.32 -1.60 7.45
C CYS A 109 -15.24 -1.66 8.55
N GLY A 110 -15.45 -2.49 9.57
CA GLY A 110 -14.46 -2.76 10.60
C GLY A 110 -13.59 -3.99 10.31
N THR A 111 -14.00 -4.84 9.36
CA THR A 111 -13.35 -6.11 9.04
C THR A 111 -13.24 -6.34 7.53
N LEU A 112 -12.31 -7.21 7.13
CA LEU A 112 -12.16 -7.65 5.74
C LEU A 112 -13.41 -8.37 5.21
N ALA A 113 -14.13 -9.09 6.07
CA ALA A 113 -15.38 -9.76 5.72
C ALA A 113 -16.47 -8.75 5.34
N GLU A 114 -16.69 -7.73 6.18
CA GLU A 114 -17.64 -6.63 5.90
C GLU A 114 -17.24 -5.87 4.63
N ALA A 115 -15.94 -5.65 4.42
CA ALA A 115 -15.44 -5.02 3.19
C ALA A 115 -15.80 -5.81 1.93
N ARG A 116 -15.68 -7.15 1.95
CA ARG A 116 -16.09 -8.03 0.84
C ARG A 116 -17.57 -7.91 0.54
N ASP A 117 -18.40 -7.95 1.58
CA ASP A 117 -19.86 -7.85 1.42
C ASP A 117 -20.23 -6.49 0.83
N LEU A 118 -19.63 -5.41 1.32
CA LEU A 118 -19.90 -4.06 0.84
C LEU A 118 -19.44 -3.88 -0.62
N ILE A 119 -18.26 -4.38 -1.00
CA ILE A 119 -17.74 -4.34 -2.37
C ILE A 119 -18.63 -5.11 -3.33
N SER A 120 -19.25 -6.22 -2.92
CA SER A 120 -20.13 -7.02 -3.77
C SER A 120 -21.39 -6.27 -4.23
N CYS A 121 -21.80 -5.23 -3.52
CA CYS A 121 -23.01 -4.44 -3.81
C CYS A 121 -22.70 -3.02 -4.32
N MET A 122 -21.47 -2.67 -4.61
CA MET A 122 -21.12 -1.35 -5.13
C MET A 122 -20.93 -1.33 -6.65
N ASN A 123 -20.97 -0.15 -7.21
CA ASN A 123 -20.58 0.15 -8.59
C ASN A 123 -19.43 1.18 -8.56
N LEU A 124 -18.24 0.76 -8.91
CA LEU A 124 -17.06 1.63 -8.94
C LEU A 124 -17.04 2.48 -10.21
N VAL A 125 -17.03 3.80 -10.04
CA VAL A 125 -17.26 4.77 -11.12
C VAL A 125 -16.01 5.60 -11.38
N GLY A 126 -15.71 5.84 -12.65
CA GLY A 126 -14.61 6.69 -13.11
C GLY A 126 -14.99 8.16 -13.13
N THR A 127 -15.17 8.77 -11.97
CA THR A 127 -15.50 10.20 -11.85
C THR A 127 -14.26 10.99 -11.45
N PRO A 128 -13.84 12.04 -12.19
CA PRO A 128 -12.74 12.90 -11.77
C PRO A 128 -13.12 13.68 -10.49
N TYR A 129 -12.14 13.96 -9.64
CA TYR A 129 -12.34 14.84 -8.50
C TYR A 129 -12.60 16.28 -8.97
N SER A 130 -11.74 16.77 -9.87
CA SER A 130 -11.85 18.08 -10.52
C SER A 130 -11.21 18.04 -11.91
N ASP A 131 -11.24 19.15 -12.63
CA ASP A 131 -10.58 19.29 -13.94
C ASP A 131 -9.05 19.15 -13.83
N THR A 132 -8.47 19.52 -12.68
CA THR A 132 -7.02 19.42 -12.42
C THR A 132 -6.61 18.10 -11.78
N LEU A 133 -7.56 17.34 -11.22
CA LEU A 133 -7.38 16.02 -10.63
C LEU A 133 -8.27 15.01 -11.36
N PRO A 134 -7.81 14.52 -12.53
CA PRO A 134 -8.58 13.61 -13.38
C PRO A 134 -8.75 12.24 -12.72
N THR A 135 -9.54 11.39 -13.36
CA THR A 135 -9.76 10.01 -12.92
C THR A 135 -8.45 9.25 -12.84
N ALA A 136 -8.04 8.90 -11.62
CA ALA A 136 -6.86 8.07 -11.39
C ALA A 136 -7.16 6.60 -11.72
N GLN A 137 -6.22 5.96 -12.44
CA GLN A 137 -6.30 4.54 -12.77
C GLN A 137 -5.67 3.72 -11.65
N LEU A 138 -6.49 3.17 -10.77
CA LEU A 138 -6.06 2.51 -9.54
C LEU A 138 -6.55 1.07 -9.44
N HIS A 139 -5.85 0.29 -8.63
CA HIS A 139 -6.30 -0.95 -8.01
C HIS A 139 -5.91 -0.92 -6.53
N TRP A 140 -6.48 -1.81 -5.72
CA TRP A 140 -6.36 -1.72 -4.27
C TRP A 140 -6.02 -3.05 -3.63
N ILE A 141 -5.23 -3.00 -2.56
CA ILE A 141 -5.09 -4.05 -1.57
C ILE A 141 -5.86 -3.63 -0.32
N ILE A 142 -6.70 -4.53 0.19
CA ILE A 142 -7.49 -4.34 1.41
C ILE A 142 -7.14 -5.49 2.34
N ALA A 143 -6.85 -5.19 3.60
CA ALA A 143 -6.37 -6.20 4.53
C ALA A 143 -6.70 -5.87 5.98
N ASP A 144 -6.87 -6.91 6.77
CA ASP A 144 -6.85 -6.89 8.22
C ASP A 144 -6.04 -8.09 8.75
N LYS A 145 -6.06 -8.33 10.06
CA LYS A 145 -5.36 -9.47 10.69
C LYS A 145 -5.81 -10.85 10.19
N SER A 146 -6.92 -10.96 9.49
CA SER A 146 -7.45 -12.23 8.96
C SER A 146 -6.92 -12.57 7.56
N GLY A 147 -6.40 -11.57 6.82
CA GLY A 147 -5.87 -11.77 5.48
C GLY A 147 -5.91 -10.52 4.61
N ALA A 148 -5.78 -10.72 3.30
CA ALA A 148 -5.80 -9.64 2.32
C ALA A 148 -6.56 -10.04 1.05
N ILE A 149 -7.14 -9.03 0.38
CA ILE A 149 -7.72 -9.13 -0.97
C ILE A 149 -7.13 -8.07 -1.87
N THR A 150 -7.18 -8.34 -3.17
CA THR A 150 -6.88 -7.34 -4.21
C THR A 150 -8.14 -7.05 -5.00
N VAL A 151 -8.43 -5.76 -5.21
CA VAL A 151 -9.61 -5.29 -5.96
C VAL A 151 -9.13 -4.58 -7.22
N GLU A 152 -9.57 -5.06 -8.37
CA GLU A 152 -9.25 -4.52 -9.69
C GLU A 152 -10.52 -4.32 -10.51
N SER A 153 -10.72 -3.10 -11.04
CA SER A 153 -11.77 -2.81 -12.01
C SER A 153 -11.16 -2.84 -13.40
N VAL A 154 -11.50 -3.84 -14.19
CA VAL A 154 -10.95 -4.11 -15.51
C VAL A 154 -12.05 -4.24 -16.57
N ALA A 155 -11.69 -4.46 -17.84
CA ALA A 155 -12.66 -4.56 -18.94
C ALA A 155 -13.80 -5.56 -18.69
N ASP A 156 -13.49 -6.66 -18.00
CA ASP A 156 -14.46 -7.72 -17.65
C ASP A 156 -15.23 -7.42 -16.33
N GLY A 157 -15.12 -6.20 -15.79
CA GLY A 157 -15.80 -5.77 -14.56
C GLY A 157 -14.89 -5.77 -13.33
N LEU A 158 -15.53 -5.63 -12.17
CA LEU A 158 -14.83 -5.62 -10.89
C LEU A 158 -14.40 -7.03 -10.50
N LYS A 159 -13.11 -7.20 -10.23
CA LYS A 159 -12.50 -8.45 -9.76
C LYS A 159 -12.04 -8.31 -8.32
N VAL A 160 -12.32 -9.31 -7.51
CA VAL A 160 -11.84 -9.42 -6.12
C VAL A 160 -11.06 -10.73 -6.02
N TYR A 161 -9.77 -10.63 -5.75
CA TYR A 161 -8.88 -11.77 -5.62
C TYR A 161 -8.48 -11.99 -4.17
N GLU A 162 -8.40 -13.25 -3.74
CA GLU A 162 -7.63 -13.59 -2.54
C GLU A 162 -6.17 -13.24 -2.74
N ASN A 163 -5.58 -12.56 -1.76
CA ASN A 163 -4.18 -12.17 -1.82
C ASN A 163 -3.37 -12.87 -0.70
N PRO A 164 -2.99 -14.14 -0.90
CA PRO A 164 -2.30 -14.92 0.12
C PRO A 164 -0.88 -14.43 0.43
N VAL A 165 -0.28 -13.67 -0.49
CA VAL A 165 1.04 -13.07 -0.27
C VAL A 165 0.98 -11.74 0.46
N GLY A 166 -0.18 -11.07 0.48
CA GLY A 166 -0.37 -9.76 1.10
C GLY A 166 0.56 -8.69 0.53
N VAL A 167 0.78 -8.71 -0.79
CA VAL A 167 1.60 -7.76 -1.55
C VAL A 167 0.82 -7.32 -2.77
N LEU A 168 0.94 -6.04 -3.14
CA LEU A 168 0.45 -5.49 -4.39
C LEU A 168 1.49 -4.50 -4.93
N THR A 169 1.70 -4.53 -6.26
CA THR A 169 2.52 -3.52 -6.95
C THR A 169 1.68 -2.79 -7.99
N ASN A 170 2.08 -2.76 -9.26
CA ASN A 170 1.32 -2.11 -10.32
C ASN A 170 0.94 -3.16 -11.40
N ASN A 171 1.09 -2.82 -12.69
CA ASN A 171 0.90 -3.78 -13.80
C ASN A 171 1.91 -4.96 -13.74
N PRO A 172 1.55 -6.12 -14.24
CA PRO A 172 0.28 -6.53 -14.82
C PRO A 172 -0.81 -6.82 -13.76
N PRO A 173 -2.05 -7.21 -14.16
CA PRO A 173 -3.10 -7.64 -13.24
C PRO A 173 -2.64 -8.68 -12.24
N PHE A 174 -3.25 -8.66 -11.06
CA PHE A 174 -2.82 -9.44 -9.89
C PHE A 174 -2.74 -10.95 -10.15
N ASP A 175 -3.69 -11.53 -10.87
CA ASP A 175 -3.68 -12.94 -11.26
C ASP A 175 -2.44 -13.33 -12.05
N LYS A 176 -1.95 -12.42 -12.91
CA LYS A 176 -0.72 -12.61 -13.70
C LYS A 176 0.52 -12.56 -12.82
N GLN A 177 0.55 -11.64 -11.85
CA GLN A 177 1.65 -11.54 -10.90
C GLN A 177 1.72 -12.77 -10.02
N MET A 178 0.57 -13.25 -9.51
CA MET A 178 0.50 -14.50 -8.75
C MET A 178 0.97 -15.69 -9.56
N PHE A 179 0.52 -15.80 -10.82
CA PHE A 179 0.99 -16.87 -11.71
C PHE A 179 2.51 -16.83 -11.92
N ALA A 180 3.07 -15.63 -12.09
CA ALA A 180 4.51 -15.46 -12.33
C ALA A 180 5.39 -15.91 -11.14
N LEU A 181 4.86 -15.95 -9.91
CA LEU A 181 5.60 -16.48 -8.74
C LEU A 181 6.02 -17.95 -8.93
N ASN A 182 5.35 -18.73 -9.79
CA ASN A 182 5.76 -20.10 -10.11
C ASN A 182 7.17 -20.17 -10.69
N ASN A 183 7.66 -19.11 -11.35
CA ASN A 183 9.02 -19.04 -11.87
C ASN A 183 10.09 -19.00 -10.77
N TYR A 184 9.70 -18.65 -9.54
CA TYR A 184 10.58 -18.43 -8.40
C TYR A 184 10.50 -19.53 -7.34
N MET A 185 9.82 -20.66 -7.60
CA MET A 185 9.66 -21.78 -6.65
C MET A 185 10.97 -22.36 -6.09
N LYS A 186 12.09 -22.15 -6.77
CA LYS A 186 13.40 -22.64 -6.35
C LYS A 186 14.11 -21.69 -5.38
N LEU A 187 13.63 -20.48 -5.21
CA LEU A 187 14.23 -19.51 -4.30
C LEU A 187 14.06 -19.96 -2.84
N SER A 188 15.12 -19.78 -2.07
CA SER A 188 15.17 -20.19 -0.66
C SER A 188 16.08 -19.25 0.14
N PRO A 189 15.82 -18.99 1.42
CA PRO A 189 16.76 -18.33 2.31
C PRO A 189 17.96 -19.24 2.67
N ARG A 190 17.88 -20.54 2.37
CA ARG A 190 18.94 -21.52 2.64
C ARG A 190 19.96 -21.55 1.51
N GLN A 191 21.17 -22.07 1.79
CA GLN A 191 22.15 -22.33 0.76
C GLN A 191 21.64 -23.39 -0.22
N PRO A 192 21.94 -23.24 -1.53
CA PRO A 192 21.53 -24.21 -2.53
C PRO A 192 22.34 -25.52 -2.42
N GLU A 193 21.68 -26.63 -2.71
CA GLU A 193 22.34 -27.90 -3.00
C GLU A 193 22.74 -27.98 -4.47
N ASN A 194 23.75 -28.76 -4.79
CA ASN A 194 24.13 -29.00 -6.18
C ASN A 194 23.13 -29.93 -6.87
N LEU A 195 22.10 -29.33 -7.48
CA LEU A 195 21.10 -30.04 -8.30
C LEU A 195 21.41 -29.97 -9.80
N PHE A 196 22.54 -29.32 -10.20
CA PHE A 196 22.86 -29.10 -11.60
C PHE A 196 23.24 -30.43 -12.29
N SER A 197 24.14 -31.20 -11.71
CA SER A 197 24.52 -32.55 -12.19
C SER A 197 25.31 -33.28 -11.12
N SER A 198 25.08 -34.58 -10.96
CA SER A 198 25.91 -35.45 -10.15
C SER A 198 27.30 -35.69 -10.74
N LYS A 199 27.53 -35.32 -12.01
CA LYS A 199 28.80 -35.46 -12.72
C LYS A 199 29.76 -34.28 -12.52
N LEU A 200 29.28 -33.19 -11.88
CA LEU A 200 30.05 -31.97 -11.66
C LEU A 200 29.89 -31.53 -10.20
N GLU A 201 31.02 -31.42 -9.52
CA GLU A 201 31.04 -30.87 -8.17
C GLU A 201 30.95 -29.34 -8.24
N LEU A 202 29.88 -28.77 -7.69
CA LEU A 202 29.68 -27.35 -7.54
C LEU A 202 29.40 -27.05 -6.07
N ASN A 203 30.00 -25.98 -5.57
CA ASN A 203 29.89 -25.55 -4.18
C ASN A 203 29.44 -24.12 -4.07
N ALA A 204 28.67 -23.81 -3.05
CA ALA A 204 28.30 -22.45 -2.74
C ALA A 204 29.53 -21.62 -2.35
N TYR A 205 29.78 -20.52 -3.04
CA TYR A 205 30.95 -19.65 -2.82
C TYR A 205 30.65 -18.44 -1.93
N SER A 206 29.35 -18.16 -1.64
CA SER A 206 28.95 -17.10 -0.73
C SER A 206 27.62 -17.41 -0.04
N ARG A 207 27.29 -16.67 1.03
CA ARG A 207 25.97 -16.74 1.67
C ARG A 207 24.92 -16.06 0.77
N GLY A 208 23.63 -16.43 0.94
CA GLY A 208 22.51 -15.84 0.20
C GLY A 208 22.29 -16.43 -1.20
N MET A 209 23.08 -17.42 -1.64
CA MET A 209 22.95 -18.00 -2.98
C MET A 209 21.65 -18.76 -3.21
N GLY A 210 20.89 -19.12 -2.17
CA GLY A 210 19.56 -19.70 -2.33
C GLY A 210 18.55 -18.78 -2.99
N ALA A 211 18.80 -17.47 -2.96
CA ALA A 211 18.00 -16.46 -3.64
C ALA A 211 18.54 -16.05 -5.03
N LEU A 212 19.46 -16.83 -5.61
CA LEU A 212 19.94 -16.57 -6.97
C LEU A 212 18.83 -16.64 -7.99
N GLY A 213 18.62 -15.52 -8.73
CA GLY A 213 17.51 -15.36 -9.66
C GLY A 213 16.34 -14.55 -9.08
N LEU A 214 16.40 -14.13 -7.81
CA LEU A 214 15.48 -13.12 -7.30
C LEU A 214 15.70 -11.82 -8.10
N PRO A 215 14.64 -11.25 -8.75
CA PRO A 215 14.82 -10.13 -9.66
C PRO A 215 15.29 -8.88 -8.91
N GLY A 216 16.22 -8.13 -9.51
CA GLY A 216 16.85 -6.95 -8.93
C GLY A 216 16.41 -5.62 -9.54
N ASP A 217 15.70 -5.65 -10.67
CA ASP A 217 15.22 -4.44 -11.32
C ASP A 217 13.99 -3.84 -10.64
N LEU A 218 13.64 -2.61 -11.02
CA LEU A 218 12.57 -1.81 -10.39
C LEU A 218 11.20 -1.99 -11.04
N SER A 219 11.06 -2.89 -12.04
CA SER A 219 9.76 -3.16 -12.66
C SER A 219 8.74 -3.71 -11.64
N SER A 220 7.47 -3.49 -11.93
CA SER A 220 6.39 -3.89 -11.03
C SER A 220 6.41 -5.39 -10.71
N ALA A 221 6.57 -6.25 -11.72
CA ALA A 221 6.61 -7.70 -11.53
C ALA A 221 7.83 -8.15 -10.70
N SER A 222 8.99 -7.50 -10.90
CA SER A 222 10.22 -7.78 -10.14
C SER A 222 10.08 -7.35 -8.69
N ARG A 223 9.50 -6.18 -8.43
CA ARG A 223 9.20 -5.69 -7.08
C ARG A 223 8.19 -6.60 -6.36
N PHE A 224 7.15 -7.07 -7.08
CA PHE A 224 6.19 -8.02 -6.53
C PHE A 224 6.86 -9.31 -6.05
N ALA A 225 7.65 -9.95 -6.91
CA ALA A 225 8.36 -11.19 -6.57
C ALA A 225 9.34 -10.97 -5.42
N ARG A 226 10.08 -9.83 -5.43
CA ARG A 226 11.07 -9.50 -4.41
C ARG A 226 10.42 -9.26 -3.04
N VAL A 227 9.37 -8.43 -2.98
CA VAL A 227 8.69 -8.15 -1.72
C VAL A 227 7.97 -9.38 -1.20
N ALA A 228 7.34 -10.18 -2.07
CA ALA A 228 6.73 -11.45 -1.68
C ALA A 228 7.75 -12.39 -1.04
N PHE A 229 8.92 -12.60 -1.68
CA PHE A 229 9.98 -13.44 -1.13
C PHE A 229 10.53 -12.88 0.18
N THR A 230 10.86 -11.59 0.22
CA THR A 230 11.43 -10.94 1.41
C THR A 230 10.45 -11.03 2.58
N LYS A 231 9.19 -10.63 2.37
CA LYS A 231 8.15 -10.65 3.41
C LYS A 231 7.91 -12.06 3.97
N LEU A 232 7.75 -13.05 3.09
CA LEU A 232 7.41 -14.42 3.51
C LEU A 232 8.56 -15.13 4.23
N ASN A 233 9.80 -14.65 4.07
CA ASN A 233 10.99 -15.19 4.74
C ASN A 233 11.51 -14.27 5.86
N SER A 234 10.94 -13.10 6.05
CA SER A 234 11.31 -12.16 7.11
C SER A 234 10.90 -12.68 8.49
N ILE A 235 11.75 -12.42 9.47
CA ILE A 235 11.54 -12.78 10.87
C ILE A 235 11.79 -11.54 11.71
N SER A 236 10.90 -11.25 12.66
CA SER A 236 11.08 -10.25 13.72
C SER A 236 10.59 -10.80 15.06
N SER A 237 10.95 -10.13 16.14
CA SER A 237 10.32 -10.38 17.43
C SER A 237 8.86 -9.88 17.44
N SER A 238 8.18 -10.07 18.56
CA SER A 238 6.80 -9.57 18.74
C SER A 238 6.75 -8.13 19.24
N SER A 239 7.89 -7.44 19.42
CA SER A 239 7.88 -6.02 19.80
C SER A 239 7.47 -5.15 18.62
N GLU A 240 6.88 -3.99 18.93
CA GLU A 240 6.45 -3.04 17.89
C GLU A 240 7.65 -2.46 17.16
N GLU A 241 8.69 -2.08 17.89
CA GLU A 241 9.90 -1.48 17.32
C GLU A 241 10.57 -2.42 16.31
N ASP A 242 10.70 -3.69 16.65
CA ASP A 242 11.32 -4.69 15.77
C ASP A 242 10.42 -5.00 14.57
N SER A 243 9.10 -5.09 14.78
CA SER A 243 8.11 -5.34 13.71
C SER A 243 8.06 -4.18 12.71
N VAL A 244 8.04 -2.94 13.19
CA VAL A 244 8.08 -1.72 12.36
C VAL A 244 9.41 -1.64 11.62
N GLY A 245 10.54 -1.83 12.31
CA GLY A 245 11.87 -1.87 11.68
C GLY A 245 11.95 -2.91 10.57
N GLN A 246 11.47 -4.15 10.83
CA GLN A 246 11.43 -5.22 9.82
C GLN A 246 10.51 -4.86 8.65
N PHE A 247 9.39 -4.20 8.89
CA PHE A 247 8.50 -3.76 7.80
C PHE A 247 9.18 -2.77 6.86
N PHE A 248 9.92 -1.79 7.41
CA PHE A 248 10.71 -0.86 6.59
C PHE A 248 11.82 -1.57 5.82
N HIS A 249 12.45 -2.61 6.38
CA HIS A 249 13.42 -3.45 5.64
C HIS A 249 12.75 -4.23 4.49
N ILE A 250 11.52 -4.72 4.67
CA ILE A 250 10.78 -5.41 3.60
C ILE A 250 10.54 -4.45 2.43
N LEU A 251 9.96 -3.28 2.67
CA LEU A 251 9.68 -2.30 1.63
C LEU A 251 10.93 -1.59 1.10
N GLY A 252 11.95 -1.36 1.95
CA GLY A 252 13.24 -0.80 1.53
C GLY A 252 13.98 -1.68 0.51
N SER A 253 13.62 -2.97 0.40
CA SER A 253 14.15 -3.84 -0.65
C SER A 253 13.76 -3.41 -2.08
N VAL A 254 12.79 -2.51 -2.24
CA VAL A 254 12.26 -2.02 -3.52
C VAL A 254 12.20 -0.49 -3.61
N ASP A 255 12.93 0.20 -2.75
CA ASP A 255 13.06 1.65 -2.82
C ASP A 255 13.55 2.11 -4.20
N GLN A 256 12.96 3.18 -4.72
CA GLN A 256 13.32 3.79 -5.99
C GLN A 256 14.37 4.90 -5.75
N GLN A 257 15.60 4.67 -6.18
CA GLN A 257 16.68 5.63 -6.05
C GLN A 257 16.69 6.62 -7.22
N ARG A 258 16.91 7.90 -6.93
CA ARG A 258 17.00 8.94 -7.97
C ARG A 258 18.09 8.61 -9.00
N GLY A 259 17.70 8.63 -10.26
CA GLY A 259 18.60 8.29 -11.38
C GLY A 259 18.47 6.84 -11.87
N CYS A 260 17.80 5.94 -11.12
CA CYS A 260 17.70 4.54 -11.50
C CYS A 260 16.42 4.19 -12.29
N CYS A 261 15.41 5.07 -12.29
CA CYS A 261 14.18 4.92 -13.06
C CYS A 261 13.81 6.25 -13.70
N GLU A 262 14.15 6.45 -14.97
CA GLU A 262 13.80 7.64 -15.73
C GLU A 262 12.38 7.50 -16.30
N VAL A 263 11.54 8.50 -16.03
CA VAL A 263 10.15 8.57 -16.52
C VAL A 263 10.08 9.36 -17.83
N SER A 264 10.80 10.46 -17.89
CA SER A 264 10.99 11.31 -19.06
C SER A 264 12.28 12.11 -18.86
N ASP A 265 12.72 12.79 -19.89
CA ASP A 265 14.00 13.52 -19.93
C ASP A 265 14.27 14.33 -18.64
N GLY A 266 15.24 13.90 -17.86
CA GLY A 266 15.63 14.53 -16.59
C GLY A 266 14.67 14.36 -15.42
N LYS A 267 13.60 13.54 -15.54
CA LYS A 267 12.67 13.22 -14.47
C LYS A 267 12.81 11.77 -14.06
N TYR A 268 13.01 11.57 -12.78
CA TYR A 268 13.26 10.26 -12.19
C TYR A 268 12.18 9.92 -11.18
N GLU A 269 11.73 8.69 -11.22
CA GLU A 269 10.88 8.14 -10.16
C GLU A 269 11.72 7.89 -8.90
N ILE A 270 11.20 8.31 -7.75
CA ILE A 270 11.79 8.09 -6.43
C ILE A 270 10.72 7.61 -5.46
N THR A 271 11.11 6.91 -4.42
CA THR A 271 10.21 6.60 -3.30
C THR A 271 10.02 7.86 -2.46
N ILE A 272 8.95 8.59 -2.70
CA ILE A 272 8.62 9.86 -2.00
C ILE A 272 8.46 9.60 -0.50
N TYR A 273 7.69 8.56 -0.14
CA TYR A 273 7.59 8.08 1.22
C TYR A 273 7.41 6.57 1.27
N THR A 274 7.80 5.98 2.38
CA THR A 274 7.42 4.62 2.78
C THR A 274 6.59 4.72 4.05
N SER A 275 5.43 4.06 4.07
CA SER A 275 4.56 3.97 5.23
C SER A 275 4.54 2.58 5.84
N CYS A 276 4.29 2.53 7.14
CA CYS A 276 3.97 1.35 7.92
C CYS A 276 2.91 1.74 8.95
N CYS A 277 1.71 1.21 8.87
CA CYS A 277 0.72 1.42 9.91
C CYS A 277 0.61 0.18 10.79
N ASN A 278 0.76 0.33 12.12
CA ASN A 278 0.28 -0.66 13.07
C ASN A 278 -1.25 -0.55 13.11
N ALA A 279 -1.92 -1.32 12.27
CA ALA A 279 -3.37 -1.27 12.14
C ALA A 279 -4.10 -1.76 13.41
N SER A 280 -3.46 -2.63 14.21
CA SER A 280 -4.02 -3.08 15.48
C SER A 280 -4.06 -1.97 16.55
N ARG A 281 -3.24 -0.92 16.40
CA ARG A 281 -3.08 0.17 17.37
C ARG A 281 -3.38 1.55 16.80
N GLY A 282 -3.65 1.68 15.52
CA GLY A 282 -3.91 2.96 14.87
C GLY A 282 -2.70 3.92 14.86
N ILE A 283 -1.47 3.40 14.76
CA ILE A 283 -0.25 4.19 14.73
C ILE A 283 0.35 4.15 13.33
N TYR A 284 0.47 5.30 12.69
CA TYR A 284 1.01 5.47 11.34
C TYR A 284 2.46 5.90 11.40
N TYR A 285 3.37 5.07 10.92
CA TYR A 285 4.81 5.32 10.80
C TYR A 285 5.17 5.64 9.37
N TYR A 286 6.15 6.52 9.15
CA TYR A 286 6.64 6.82 7.81
C TYR A 286 8.10 7.26 7.81
N THR A 287 8.74 7.12 6.65
CA THR A 287 9.99 7.78 6.24
C THR A 287 9.76 8.50 4.93
N THR A 288 10.61 9.47 4.58
CA THR A 288 10.58 10.12 3.26
C THR A 288 11.90 9.92 2.54
N TYR A 289 11.96 10.23 1.25
CA TYR A 289 13.18 10.13 0.47
C TYR A 289 14.34 10.98 1.05
N THR A 290 14.02 12.07 1.70
CA THR A 290 14.96 13.05 2.26
C THR A 290 15.01 13.04 3.78
N ASN A 291 14.30 12.12 4.44
CA ASN A 291 14.38 11.88 5.88
C ASN A 291 14.19 10.39 6.20
N HIS A 292 15.28 9.74 6.62
CA HIS A 292 15.30 8.32 6.97
C HIS A 292 14.84 8.04 8.41
N GLN A 293 14.62 9.07 9.22
CA GLN A 293 14.10 8.91 10.57
C GLN A 293 12.65 8.43 10.52
N ILE A 294 12.38 7.27 11.12
CA ILE A 294 11.00 6.79 11.27
C ILE A 294 10.23 7.75 12.18
N THR A 295 9.19 8.33 11.65
CA THR A 295 8.30 9.27 12.34
C THR A 295 6.94 8.64 12.53
N ALA A 296 6.25 8.91 13.64
CA ALA A 296 4.97 8.29 13.98
C ALA A 296 3.88 9.31 14.30
N VAL A 297 2.65 9.00 13.91
CA VAL A 297 1.42 9.68 14.35
C VAL A 297 0.47 8.62 14.90
N ASP A 298 0.05 8.78 16.15
CA ASP A 298 -0.89 7.90 16.85
C ASP A 298 -2.28 8.56 16.82
N MET A 299 -3.23 7.95 16.10
CA MET A 299 -4.57 8.50 15.97
C MET A 299 -5.32 8.61 17.29
N HIS A 300 -5.00 7.75 18.27
CA HIS A 300 -5.68 7.74 19.57
C HIS A 300 -5.21 8.86 20.51
N ARG A 301 -4.21 9.65 20.11
CA ARG A 301 -3.81 10.89 20.79
C ARG A 301 -4.56 12.12 20.27
N GLU A 302 -5.41 11.91 19.26
CA GLU A 302 -6.19 12.97 18.63
C GLU A 302 -7.65 12.96 19.09
N ASP A 303 -8.37 14.06 18.85
CA ASP A 303 -9.81 14.15 19.09
C ASP A 303 -10.57 13.39 17.98
N LEU A 304 -10.81 12.10 18.21
CA LEU A 304 -11.54 11.25 17.27
C LEU A 304 -13.05 11.53 17.22
N GLU A 305 -13.60 12.30 18.14
CA GLU A 305 -15.00 12.77 18.11
C GLU A 305 -15.16 14.13 17.41
N GLY A 306 -14.07 14.73 16.96
CA GLY A 306 -14.05 15.97 16.22
C GLY A 306 -14.75 15.89 14.86
N SER A 307 -14.92 17.05 14.23
CA SER A 307 -15.53 17.21 12.89
C SER A 307 -14.60 17.90 11.88
N ARG A 308 -13.30 17.94 12.16
CA ARG A 308 -12.29 18.55 11.28
C ARG A 308 -11.14 17.59 11.07
N LEU A 309 -10.56 17.61 9.87
CA LEU A 309 -9.33 16.88 9.57
C LEU A 309 -8.19 17.39 10.44
N ILE A 310 -7.36 16.45 10.93
CA ILE A 310 -6.13 16.73 11.65
C ILE A 310 -4.99 16.29 10.74
N CYS A 311 -4.16 17.25 10.31
CA CYS A 311 -3.16 17.03 9.28
C CYS A 311 -1.75 17.36 9.77
N TYR A 312 -0.81 16.45 9.52
CA TYR A 312 0.61 16.60 9.81
C TYR A 312 1.40 16.60 8.49
N PRO A 313 2.17 17.65 8.17
CA PRO A 313 3.05 17.61 7.01
C PRO A 313 4.13 16.55 7.21
N MET A 314 4.55 15.91 6.13
CA MET A 314 5.70 15.00 6.19
C MET A 314 6.97 15.77 6.59
N LEU A 315 7.79 15.14 7.43
CA LEU A 315 9.15 15.63 7.69
C LEU A 315 10.05 15.21 6.52
N ASP A 316 10.59 16.19 5.82
CA ASP A 316 11.35 16.02 4.57
C ASP A 316 12.81 16.42 4.69
N LYS A 317 13.26 16.78 5.90
CA LYS A 317 14.63 17.19 6.16
C LYS A 317 15.38 16.12 6.95
N GLU A 318 16.51 15.66 6.40
CA GLU A 318 17.37 14.68 7.06
C GLU A 318 17.96 15.25 8.35
N GLU A 319 17.95 14.45 9.39
CA GLU A 319 18.50 14.76 10.70
C GLU A 319 19.58 13.75 11.07
N PHE A 320 20.80 14.24 11.32
CA PHE A 320 21.92 13.41 11.75
C PHE A 320 22.08 13.46 13.25
N ARG A 321 21.96 12.31 13.90
CA ARG A 321 22.28 12.20 15.33
C ARG A 321 23.79 12.18 15.52
N GLN A 322 24.34 13.22 16.14
CA GLN A 322 25.74 13.23 16.55
C GLN A 322 25.94 12.34 17.78
N GLN A 323 27.02 11.56 17.80
CA GLN A 323 27.38 10.70 18.93
C GLN A 323 28.58 11.21 19.71
N ASN A 324 29.32 12.15 19.19
CA ASN A 324 30.50 12.79 19.77
C ASN A 324 30.32 14.30 19.89
#